data_ace816184375d9da1a177c05c25f7949
#
_entry.id   ace816184375d9da1a177c05c25f7949
#
_cell.length_a   1.000
_cell.length_b   1.000
_cell.length_c   1.000
_cell.angle_alpha   90.00
_cell.angle_beta   90.00
_cell.angle_gamma   90.00
#
_symmetry.space_group_name_H-M   'P 1'
#
loop_
_entity.id
_entity.type
_entity.pdbx_description
1 polymer ?
#
loop_
_entity_poly.entity_id
_entity_poly.type
_entity_poly.pdbx_seq_one_letter_code
_entity_poly.pdbx_strand_id
1 'polypeptide(L)'
;MADVAIISGSASDVKIADKVKKVLDENGVSYDAQVISAHRDPDKLDAYIKTSTVKIFIAIAGLSAALPGVIASKTDKPVIGVPVSGTLNGLDALLAI
;
A
#
# COMPACT_ATOMS: atom_id res chain seq x y z
N MET A 1 -0.29 18.27 -5.52
CA MET A 1 -1.06 17.12 -5.00
C MET A 1 -0.46 15.82 -5.52
N ALA A 2 -0.37 14.79 -4.68
CA ALA A 2 0.19 13.51 -5.08
C ALA A 2 -0.77 12.74 -6.00
N ASP A 3 -0.22 12.11 -7.03
CA ASP A 3 -0.99 11.25 -7.93
C ASP A 3 -1.14 9.82 -7.39
N VAL A 4 -0.17 9.36 -6.61
CA VAL A 4 -0.10 7.99 -6.07
C VAL A 4 0.04 8.03 -4.56
N ALA A 5 -0.71 7.18 -3.87
CA ALA A 5 -0.48 6.91 -2.45
C ALA A 5 0.22 5.56 -2.30
N ILE A 6 1.32 5.55 -1.56
CA ILE A 6 2.03 4.31 -1.20
C ILE A 6 1.72 4.02 0.25
N ILE A 7 1.01 2.94 0.52
CA ILE A 7 0.65 2.55 1.89
C ILE A 7 1.35 1.24 2.24
N SER A 8 2.17 1.28 3.27
CA SER A 8 2.85 0.10 3.82
C SER A 8 2.15 -0.32 5.10
N GLY A 9 1.94 -1.61 5.29
CA GLY A 9 1.28 -2.14 6.48
C GLY A 9 2.13 -2.10 7.73
N SER A 10 3.46 -2.02 7.59
CA SER A 10 4.38 -1.91 8.72
C SER A 10 5.67 -1.20 8.31
N ALA A 11 6.39 -0.70 9.31
CA ALA A 11 7.68 -0.04 9.09
C ALA A 11 8.74 -0.99 8.51
N SER A 12 8.59 -2.30 8.69
CA SER A 12 9.52 -3.29 8.11
C SER A 12 9.45 -3.36 6.59
N ASP A 13 8.39 -2.84 5.98
CA ASP A 13 8.21 -2.82 4.52
C ASP A 13 8.81 -1.59 3.85
N VAL A 14 9.50 -0.74 4.60
CA VAL A 14 10.09 0.51 4.10
C VAL A 14 11.06 0.28 2.94
N LYS A 15 11.85 -0.81 2.97
CA LYS A 15 12.79 -1.11 1.88
C LYS A 15 12.07 -1.35 0.56
N ILE A 16 10.92 -1.99 0.60
CA ILE A 16 10.09 -2.22 -0.60
C ILE A 16 9.45 -0.91 -1.04
N ALA A 17 8.94 -0.12 -0.09
CA ALA A 17 8.39 1.20 -0.39
C ALA A 17 9.43 2.11 -1.04
N ASP A 18 10.68 2.06 -0.60
CA ASP A 18 11.77 2.86 -1.18
C ASP A 18 12.03 2.48 -2.64
N LYS A 19 11.91 1.20 -2.99
CA LYS A 19 12.03 0.76 -4.39
C LYS A 19 10.89 1.31 -5.25
N VAL A 20 9.68 1.33 -4.71
CA VAL A 20 8.53 1.91 -5.40
C VAL A 20 8.72 3.41 -5.61
N LYS A 21 9.15 4.12 -4.57
CA LYS A 21 9.44 5.57 -4.63
C LYS A 21 10.47 5.87 -5.72
N LYS A 22 11.53 5.07 -5.81
CA LYS A 22 12.58 5.26 -6.80
C LYS A 22 12.02 5.19 -8.22
N VAL A 23 11.19 4.21 -8.51
CA VAL A 23 10.58 4.06 -9.84
C VAL A 23 9.66 5.24 -10.14
N LEU A 24 8.88 5.68 -9.18
CA LEU A 24 7.98 6.83 -9.36
C LEU A 24 8.78 8.13 -9.58
N ASP A 25 9.87 8.31 -8.82
CA ASP A 25 10.77 9.47 -8.99
C ASP A 25 11.39 9.49 -10.39
N GLU A 26 11.85 8.35 -10.88
CA GLU A 26 12.45 8.22 -12.22
C GLU A 26 11.46 8.53 -13.33
N ASN A 27 10.18 8.36 -13.08
CA ASN A 27 9.11 8.62 -14.05
C ASN A 27 8.36 9.94 -13.82
N GLY A 28 8.83 10.77 -12.88
CA GLY A 28 8.23 12.08 -12.61
C GLY A 28 6.82 12.00 -12.00
N VAL A 29 6.49 10.90 -11.31
CA VAL A 29 5.18 10.71 -10.69
C VAL A 29 5.23 11.14 -9.23
N SER A 30 4.33 12.04 -8.84
CA SER A 30 4.23 12.49 -7.46
C SER A 30 3.53 11.45 -6.57
N TYR A 31 3.98 11.31 -5.34
CA TYR A 31 3.43 10.33 -4.41
C TYR A 31 3.41 10.84 -2.97
N ASP A 32 2.53 10.24 -2.17
CA ASP A 32 2.49 10.38 -0.72
C ASP A 32 2.67 8.99 -0.11
N ALA A 33 3.61 8.84 0.81
CA ALA A 33 3.92 7.55 1.43
C ALA A 33 3.50 7.54 2.89
N GLN A 34 2.74 6.52 3.28
CA GLN A 34 2.22 6.34 4.63
C GLN A 34 2.50 4.92 5.13
N VAL A 35 2.69 4.78 6.44
CA VAL A 35 2.71 3.48 7.12
C VAL A 35 1.45 3.40 7.96
N ILE A 36 0.49 2.59 7.53
CA ILE A 36 -0.79 2.43 8.22
C ILE A 36 -1.17 0.95 8.21
N SER A 37 -1.35 0.38 9.39
CA SER A 37 -1.79 -1.00 9.51
C SER A 37 -3.31 -1.09 9.42
N ALA A 38 -3.82 -1.95 8.54
CA ALA A 38 -5.26 -2.21 8.43
C ALA A 38 -5.83 -2.85 9.70
N HIS A 39 -5.02 -3.61 10.43
CA HIS A 39 -5.46 -4.28 11.65
C HIS A 39 -5.32 -3.43 12.90
N ARG A 40 -4.23 -2.63 13.00
CA ARG A 40 -3.95 -1.82 14.19
C ARG A 40 -4.61 -0.44 14.16
N ASP A 41 -4.68 0.17 12.96
CA ASP A 41 -5.17 1.53 12.79
C ASP A 41 -6.25 1.62 11.70
N PRO A 42 -7.35 0.86 11.81
CA PRO A 42 -8.39 0.83 10.77
C PRO A 42 -9.04 2.19 10.55
N ASP A 43 -9.24 2.97 11.61
CA ASP A 43 -9.87 4.29 11.50
C ASP A 43 -8.96 5.30 10.81
N LYS A 44 -7.66 5.25 11.09
CA LYS A 44 -6.66 6.08 10.42
C LYS A 44 -6.60 5.76 8.92
N LEU A 45 -6.61 4.48 8.57
CA LEU A 45 -6.62 4.04 7.19
C LEU A 45 -7.88 4.53 6.47
N ASP A 46 -9.03 4.37 7.08
CA ASP A 46 -10.30 4.81 6.53
C ASP A 46 -10.33 6.31 6.27
N ALA A 47 -9.89 7.10 7.24
CA ALA A 47 -9.80 8.56 7.11
C ALA A 47 -8.83 8.97 6.00
N TYR A 48 -7.67 8.31 5.90
CA TYR A 48 -6.69 8.60 4.86
C TYR A 48 -7.26 8.34 3.46
N ILE A 49 -7.91 7.21 3.27
CA ILE A 49 -8.52 6.85 1.98
C ILE A 49 -9.61 7.85 1.59
N LYS A 50 -10.48 8.22 2.53
CA LYS A 50 -11.59 9.14 2.29
C LYS A 50 -11.15 10.55 1.95
N THR A 51 -10.06 11.01 2.54
CA THR A 51 -9.59 12.38 2.34
C THR A 51 -8.53 12.49 1.24
N SER A 52 -8.05 11.36 0.72
CA SER A 52 -6.99 11.35 -0.28
C SER A 52 -7.53 11.74 -1.66
N THR A 53 -6.74 12.57 -2.35
CA THR A 53 -7.04 13.01 -3.72
C THR A 53 -6.21 12.28 -4.77
N VAL A 54 -5.46 11.25 -4.37
CA VAL A 54 -4.63 10.46 -5.30
C VAL A 54 -5.50 9.74 -6.33
N LYS A 55 -4.87 9.34 -7.42
CA LYS A 55 -5.52 8.60 -8.51
C LYS A 55 -5.41 7.09 -8.34
N ILE A 56 -4.34 6.63 -7.70
CA ILE A 56 -4.00 5.20 -7.55
C ILE A 56 -3.42 4.97 -6.16
N PHE A 57 -3.81 3.84 -5.56
CA PHE A 57 -3.20 3.36 -4.31
C PHE A 57 -2.26 2.19 -4.61
N ILE A 58 -1.06 2.21 -4.05
CA ILE A 58 -0.13 1.09 -4.05
C ILE A 58 -0.04 0.59 -2.60
N ALA A 59 -0.43 -0.64 -2.35
CA ALA A 59 -0.49 -1.22 -1.02
C ALA A 59 0.55 -2.33 -0.88
N ILE A 60 1.46 -2.17 0.07
CA ILE A 60 2.55 -3.10 0.33
C ILE A 60 2.26 -3.85 1.63
N ALA A 61 2.13 -5.16 1.57
CA ALA A 61 1.80 -5.96 2.74
C ALA A 61 2.39 -7.36 2.66
N GLY A 62 2.84 -7.87 3.81
CA GLY A 62 3.33 -9.24 3.95
C GLY A 62 2.38 -10.10 4.77
N LEU A 63 2.75 -11.35 5.01
CA LEU A 63 1.96 -12.34 5.75
C LEU A 63 0.51 -12.36 5.26
N SER A 64 -0.45 -12.13 6.14
CA SER A 64 -1.88 -12.12 5.79
C SER A 64 -2.29 -10.86 5.01
N ALA A 65 -1.61 -10.48 3.99
CA ALA A 65 -1.65 -9.27 3.17
C ALA A 65 -3.08 -8.71 2.91
N ALA A 66 -3.83 -8.39 3.96
CA ALA A 66 -5.21 -7.92 3.87
C ALA A 66 -5.32 -6.46 3.41
N LEU A 67 -4.24 -5.68 3.53
CA LEU A 67 -4.26 -4.25 3.26
C LEU A 67 -4.78 -3.88 1.87
N PRO A 68 -4.33 -4.52 0.76
CA PRO A 68 -4.86 -4.16 -0.55
C PRO A 68 -6.37 -4.35 -0.68
N GLY A 69 -6.90 -5.48 -0.19
CA GLY A 69 -8.33 -5.75 -0.22
C GLY A 69 -9.14 -4.80 0.64
N VAL A 70 -8.62 -4.44 1.81
CA VAL A 70 -9.27 -3.47 2.69
C VAL A 70 -9.35 -2.11 2.00
N ILE A 71 -8.26 -1.65 1.38
CA ILE A 71 -8.27 -0.39 0.63
C ILE A 71 -9.27 -0.46 -0.53
N ALA A 72 -9.23 -1.54 -1.30
CA ALA A 72 -10.12 -1.72 -2.45
C ALA A 72 -11.59 -1.71 -2.05
N SER A 73 -11.93 -2.18 -0.85
CA SER A 73 -13.31 -2.14 -0.34
C SER A 73 -13.80 -0.74 0.00
N LYS A 74 -12.90 0.26 0.07
CA LYS A 74 -13.21 1.62 0.53
C LYS A 74 -13.04 2.68 -0.55
N THR A 75 -12.64 2.31 -1.75
CA THR A 75 -12.41 3.26 -2.85
C THR A 75 -12.78 2.65 -4.20
N ASP A 76 -13.18 3.52 -5.13
CA ASP A 76 -13.38 3.13 -6.53
C ASP A 76 -12.10 3.26 -7.35
N LYS A 77 -11.03 3.78 -6.76
CA LYS A 77 -9.77 3.99 -7.45
C LYS A 77 -9.00 2.66 -7.58
N PRO A 78 -8.14 2.53 -8.59
CA PRO A 78 -7.29 1.35 -8.73
C PRO A 78 -6.40 1.15 -7.51
N VAL A 79 -6.25 -0.10 -7.08
CA VAL A 79 -5.37 -0.50 -6.00
C VAL A 79 -4.41 -1.57 -6.52
N ILE A 80 -3.11 -1.29 -6.41
CA ILE A 80 -2.06 -2.22 -6.80
C ILE A 80 -1.53 -2.88 -5.52
N GLY A 81 -1.71 -4.19 -5.39
CA GLY A 81 -1.18 -4.94 -4.27
C GLY A 81 0.25 -5.40 -4.53
N VAL A 82 1.14 -5.17 -3.57
CA VAL A 82 2.53 -5.63 -3.62
C VAL A 82 2.75 -6.64 -2.49
N PRO A 83 2.78 -7.95 -2.81
CA PRO A 83 3.03 -8.97 -1.79
C PRO A 83 4.49 -8.97 -1.39
N VAL A 84 4.76 -8.89 -0.09
CA VAL A 84 6.11 -8.91 0.43
C VAL A 84 6.57 -10.36 0.65
N SER A 85 7.76 -10.68 0.18
CA SER A 85 8.35 -12.00 0.38
C SER A 85 8.58 -12.28 1.86
N GLY A 86 8.18 -13.47 2.30
CA GLY A 86 8.30 -13.91 3.68
C GLY A 86 8.58 -15.41 3.74
N THR A 87 7.99 -16.10 4.71
CA THR A 87 8.22 -17.52 4.97
C THR A 87 8.01 -18.43 3.74
N LEU A 88 7.01 -18.11 2.91
CA LEU A 88 6.70 -18.87 1.71
C LEU A 88 7.08 -18.13 0.42
N ASN A 89 8.15 -17.34 0.46
CA ASN A 89 8.64 -16.56 -0.69
C ASN A 89 7.57 -15.64 -1.30
N GLY A 90 6.69 -15.12 -0.47
CA GLY A 90 5.63 -14.22 -0.90
C GLY A 90 4.35 -14.91 -1.37
N LEU A 91 4.32 -16.23 -1.45
CA LEU A 91 3.13 -16.96 -1.92
C LEU A 91 1.93 -16.74 -0.99
N ASP A 92 2.16 -16.76 0.32
CA ASP A 92 1.13 -16.50 1.32
C ASP A 92 0.55 -15.08 1.19
N ALA A 93 1.41 -14.09 0.99
CA ALA A 93 0.98 -12.71 0.76
C ALA A 93 0.21 -12.55 -0.55
N LEU A 94 0.70 -13.20 -1.62
CA LEU A 94 0.05 -13.16 -2.93
C LEU A 94 -1.36 -13.76 -2.87
N LEU A 95 -1.53 -14.88 -2.19
CA LEU A 95 -2.82 -15.54 -2.09
C LEU A 95 -3.81 -14.79 -1.18
N ALA A 96 -3.32 -13.94 -0.28
CA ALA A 96 -4.15 -13.14 0.61
C ALA A 96 -4.62 -11.81 -0.01
N ILE A 97 -3.97 -11.38 -1.08
CA ILE A 97 -4.35 -10.18 -1.83
C ILE A 97 -5.67 -10.42 -2.56
#